data_791615fbb20501acd5c5f21ff41ffc9d
#
_entry.id   791615fbb20501acd5c5f21ff41ffc9d
#
_cell.length_a   1.000
_cell.length_b   1.000
_cell.length_c   1.000
_cell.angle_alpha   90.00
_cell.angle_beta   90.00
_cell.angle_gamma   90.00
#
_symmetry.space_group_name_H-M   'P 1'
#
loop_
_entity.id
_entity.type
_entity.pdbx_description
1 polymer ?
#
loop_
_entity_poly.entity_id
_entity_poly.type
_entity_poly.pdbx_seq_one_letter_code
_entity_poly.pdbx_strand_id
1 'polypeptide(L)'
;MALLQISEPGQSPDPHQRRIAVGIDLGTTHSLVAAVRHGVAECLPDDDSRVLLPSVVRYLAGGRRQIGYAALGGDGGAEDAENTIHSAKRFMGRALADIAHAEKLPYRFIDQPGMLAIQTVQGAKSPVEVSAEILAMLRQRAEDTFDE
;
A
#
# COMPACT_ATOMS: atom_id res chain seq x y z
N MET A 1 11.67 21.31 7.06
CA MET A 1 12.83 21.20 6.15
C MET A 1 13.76 20.13 6.71
N ALA A 2 13.88 19.00 6.07
CA ALA A 2 14.83 17.97 6.51
C ALA A 2 16.24 18.40 6.11
N LEU A 3 17.08 18.67 7.09
CA LEU A 3 18.49 18.87 6.85
C LEU A 3 19.12 17.52 6.48
N LEU A 4 19.55 17.39 5.25
CA LEU A 4 20.41 16.30 4.84
C LEU A 4 21.74 16.46 5.57
N GLN A 5 21.95 15.68 6.63
CA GLN A 5 23.28 15.57 7.21
C GLN A 5 24.14 14.72 6.27
N ILE A 6 25.03 15.39 5.58
CA ILE A 6 26.07 14.72 4.80
C ILE A 6 27.17 14.39 5.80
N SER A 7 27.39 13.11 6.05
CA SER A 7 28.53 12.66 6.85
C SER A 7 29.82 12.97 6.10
N GLU A 8 30.78 13.60 6.78
CA GLU A 8 32.09 13.78 6.20
C GLU A 8 32.82 12.43 6.02
N PRO A 9 33.68 12.31 4.99
CA PRO A 9 34.43 11.08 4.80
C PRO A 9 35.24 10.73 6.05
N GLY A 10 34.92 9.54 6.63
CA GLY A 10 35.61 9.05 7.82
C GLY A 10 34.84 9.18 9.15
N GLN A 11 33.66 9.80 9.15
CA GLN A 11 32.78 9.79 10.30
C GLN A 11 31.72 8.69 10.12
N SER A 12 31.71 7.72 11.04
CA SER A 12 30.60 6.77 11.14
C SER A 12 29.35 7.49 11.60
N PRO A 13 28.19 7.32 10.93
CA PRO A 13 26.95 7.86 11.45
C PRO A 13 26.68 7.30 12.85
N ASP A 14 26.14 8.15 13.73
CA ASP A 14 25.68 7.75 15.05
C ASP A 14 24.79 6.48 14.90
N PRO A 15 25.05 5.40 15.68
CA PRO A 15 24.23 4.19 15.60
C PRO A 15 22.73 4.43 15.74
N HIS A 16 22.32 5.47 16.46
CA HIS A 16 20.92 5.87 16.62
C HIS A 16 20.35 6.66 15.43
N GLN A 17 21.18 7.03 14.45
CA GLN A 17 20.79 7.78 13.26
C GLN A 17 20.90 6.97 11.96
N ARG A 18 21.06 5.66 12.05
CA ARG A 18 21.08 4.81 10.85
C ARG A 18 19.77 4.93 10.11
N ARG A 19 19.81 5.58 8.97
CA ARG A 19 18.69 5.62 8.03
C ARG A 19 18.80 4.41 7.12
N ILE A 20 17.83 3.52 7.23
CA ILE A 20 17.72 2.38 6.34
C ILE A 20 16.87 2.79 5.17
N ALA A 21 17.40 2.66 3.96
CA ALA A 21 16.64 2.88 2.74
C ALA A 21 15.99 1.58 2.32
N VAL A 22 14.73 1.64 1.94
CA VAL A 22 13.99 0.52 1.36
C VAL A 22 13.46 0.89 -0.01
N GLY A 23 13.32 -0.10 -0.87
CA GLY A 23 12.64 0.04 -2.15
C GLY A 23 11.25 -0.57 -2.06
N ILE A 24 10.25 0.13 -2.56
CA ILE A 24 8.88 -0.37 -2.64
C ILE A 24 8.45 -0.42 -4.10
N ASP A 25 7.95 -1.57 -4.51
CA ASP A 25 7.23 -1.73 -5.77
C ASP A 25 5.74 -1.75 -5.49
N LEU A 26 5.05 -0.68 -5.84
CA LEU A 26 3.61 -0.59 -5.77
C LEU A 26 3.02 -1.08 -7.10
N GLY A 27 2.80 -2.37 -7.19
CA GLY A 27 2.23 -3.00 -8.38
C GLY A 27 0.71 -2.89 -8.44
N THR A 28 0.16 -3.14 -9.61
CA THR A 28 -1.31 -3.16 -9.82
C THR A 28 -1.95 -4.31 -9.07
N THR A 29 -1.37 -5.50 -9.15
CA THR A 29 -1.91 -6.73 -8.55
C THR A 29 -1.22 -7.10 -7.25
N HIS A 30 0.10 -6.97 -7.20
CA HIS A 30 0.93 -7.27 -6.03
C HIS A 30 1.93 -6.15 -5.79
N SER A 31 2.27 -5.98 -4.54
CA SER A 31 3.28 -5.02 -4.09
C SER A 31 4.30 -5.72 -3.21
N LEU A 32 5.48 -5.14 -3.09
CA LEU A 32 6.54 -5.68 -2.24
C LEU A 32 7.44 -4.56 -1.71
N VAL A 33 8.20 -4.89 -0.68
CA VAL A 33 9.25 -4.04 -0.15
C VAL A 33 10.56 -4.85 -0.09
N ALA A 34 11.65 -4.20 -0.43
CA ALA A 34 12.98 -4.78 -0.43
C ALA A 34 13.98 -3.85 0.25
N ALA A 35 15.03 -4.44 0.78
CA ALA A 35 16.14 -3.71 1.39
C ALA A 35 17.46 -4.42 1.11
N VAL A 36 18.55 -3.70 1.21
CA VAL A 36 19.88 -4.29 1.15
C VAL A 36 20.27 -4.76 2.54
N ARG A 37 20.52 -6.06 2.67
CA ARG A 37 21.01 -6.69 3.90
C ARG A 37 22.27 -7.47 3.58
N HIS A 38 23.34 -7.23 4.35
CA HIS A 38 24.64 -7.88 4.14
C HIS A 38 25.15 -7.78 2.69
N GLY A 39 24.93 -6.62 2.07
CA GLY A 39 25.36 -6.35 0.69
C GLY A 39 24.49 -6.96 -0.39
N VAL A 40 23.38 -7.60 -0.05
CA VAL A 40 22.45 -8.24 -0.99
C VAL A 40 21.06 -7.63 -0.86
N ALA A 41 20.45 -7.32 -2.02
CA ALA A 41 19.05 -6.88 -2.05
C ALA A 41 18.12 -8.07 -1.80
N GLU A 42 17.24 -7.92 -0.82
CA GLU A 42 16.30 -8.96 -0.40
C GLU A 42 14.88 -8.38 -0.32
N CYS A 43 13.90 -9.12 -0.85
CA CYS A 43 12.50 -8.83 -0.58
C CYS A 43 12.17 -9.25 0.86
N LEU A 44 11.49 -8.36 1.59
CA LEU A 44 11.17 -8.58 2.99
C LEU A 44 9.86 -9.37 3.11
N PRO A 45 9.86 -10.52 3.83
CA PRO A 45 8.67 -11.32 4.01
C PRO A 45 7.77 -10.80 5.16
N ASP A 46 6.51 -11.22 5.14
CA ASP A 46 5.62 -11.12 6.28
C ASP A 46 5.87 -12.26 7.29
N ASP A 47 5.04 -12.35 8.34
CA ASP A 47 5.16 -13.38 9.39
C ASP A 47 4.94 -14.80 8.85
N ASP A 48 4.28 -14.94 7.72
CA ASP A 48 4.04 -16.21 7.04
C ASP A 48 5.05 -16.49 5.91
N SER A 49 6.16 -15.79 5.89
CA SER A 49 7.24 -15.92 4.89
C SER A 49 6.82 -15.55 3.46
N ARG A 50 5.78 -14.73 3.29
CA ARG A 50 5.31 -14.28 1.98
C ARG A 50 5.92 -12.91 1.67
N VAL A 51 6.57 -12.78 0.52
CA VAL A 51 7.18 -11.52 0.09
C VAL A 51 6.22 -10.64 -0.71
N LEU A 52 5.30 -11.24 -1.46
CA LEU A 52 4.28 -10.51 -2.22
C LEU A 52 3.10 -10.14 -1.32
N LEU A 53 2.69 -8.89 -1.41
CA LEU A 53 1.47 -8.39 -0.76
C LEU A 53 0.43 -8.12 -1.85
N PRO A 54 -0.73 -8.79 -1.84
CA PRO A 54 -1.80 -8.44 -2.76
C PRO A 54 -2.19 -6.97 -2.63
N SER A 55 -2.32 -6.27 -3.75
CA SER A 55 -2.66 -4.84 -3.78
C SER A 55 -4.17 -4.64 -3.58
N VAL A 56 -4.67 -5.08 -2.43
CA VAL A 56 -6.08 -5.10 -2.06
C VAL A 56 -6.27 -4.48 -0.70
N VAL A 57 -7.27 -3.62 -0.57
CA VAL A 57 -7.67 -3.01 0.71
C VAL A 57 -9.17 -3.18 0.89
N ARG A 58 -9.57 -3.75 2.02
CA ARG A 58 -10.97 -3.85 2.42
C ARG A 58 -11.24 -2.92 3.59
N TYR A 59 -12.22 -2.04 3.41
CA TYR A 59 -12.69 -1.14 4.46
C TYR A 59 -13.86 -1.78 5.18
N LEU A 60 -13.79 -1.79 6.51
CA LEU A 60 -14.79 -2.36 7.40
C LEU A 60 -15.45 -1.29 8.24
N ALA A 61 -16.62 -1.57 8.78
CA ALA A 61 -17.27 -0.70 9.75
C ALA A 61 -16.40 -0.50 10.99
N GLY A 62 -16.54 0.66 11.65
CA GLY A 62 -15.78 0.97 12.86
C GLY A 62 -14.34 1.42 12.61
N GLY A 63 -14.04 1.90 11.40
CA GLY A 63 -12.72 2.43 11.06
C GLY A 63 -11.64 1.38 10.83
N ARG A 64 -12.00 0.10 10.78
CA ARG A 64 -11.07 -0.99 10.56
C ARG A 64 -10.82 -1.21 9.07
N ARG A 65 -9.65 -1.73 8.75
CA ARG A 65 -9.28 -2.08 7.38
C ARG A 65 -8.42 -3.33 7.37
N GLN A 66 -8.54 -4.08 6.28
CA GLN A 66 -7.72 -5.24 6.00
C GLN A 66 -6.94 -4.98 4.72
N ILE A 67 -5.68 -5.39 4.69
CA ILE A 67 -4.78 -5.13 3.57
C ILE A 67 -4.12 -6.43 3.14
N GLY A 68 -4.05 -6.65 1.83
CA GLY A 68 -3.41 -7.82 1.26
C GLY A 68 -4.20 -9.11 1.51
N TYR A 69 -3.53 -10.14 1.98
CA TYR A 69 -4.16 -11.45 2.20
C TYR A 69 -5.32 -11.39 3.18
N ALA A 70 -5.24 -10.56 4.21
CA ALA A 70 -6.33 -10.37 5.16
C ALA A 70 -7.62 -9.87 4.48
N ALA A 71 -7.47 -9.03 3.46
CA ALA A 71 -8.60 -8.51 2.68
C ALA A 71 -9.24 -9.58 1.79
N LEU A 72 -8.49 -10.61 1.42
CA LEU A 72 -8.94 -11.72 0.57
C LEU A 72 -9.45 -12.91 1.38
N GLY A 73 -9.10 -12.96 2.67
CA GLY A 73 -9.37 -14.11 3.54
C GLY A 73 -10.83 -14.24 3.95
N GLY A 74 -11.24 -15.49 4.20
CA GLY A 74 -12.59 -15.84 4.60
C GLY A 74 -13.63 -15.61 3.49
N ASP A 75 -14.87 -15.59 3.86
CA ASP A 75 -16.00 -15.39 2.93
C ASP A 75 -16.16 -13.91 2.53
N GLY A 76 -15.38 -13.03 3.13
CA GLY A 76 -15.65 -11.60 3.13
C GLY A 76 -15.30 -10.87 1.86
N GLY A 77 -14.23 -11.27 1.17
CA GLY A 77 -13.76 -10.51 0.01
C GLY A 77 -14.70 -10.54 -1.18
N ALA A 78 -15.34 -11.68 -1.43
CA ALA A 78 -16.31 -11.83 -2.51
C ALA A 78 -17.70 -11.29 -2.13
N GLU A 79 -18.07 -11.43 -0.87
CA GLU A 79 -19.39 -10.97 -0.38
C GLU A 79 -19.44 -9.47 -0.17
N ASP A 80 -18.29 -8.83 0.06
CA ASP A 80 -18.17 -7.39 0.31
C ASP A 80 -17.35 -6.71 -0.78
N ALA A 81 -17.64 -7.03 -2.03
CA ALA A 81 -16.86 -6.57 -3.18
C ALA A 81 -16.86 -5.04 -3.32
N GLU A 82 -17.91 -4.35 -2.91
CA GLU A 82 -17.96 -2.88 -3.03
C GLU A 82 -16.98 -2.16 -2.08
N ASN A 83 -16.61 -2.79 -0.96
CA ASN A 83 -15.66 -2.26 0.02
C ASN A 83 -14.26 -2.89 -0.09
N THR A 84 -14.07 -3.84 -0.98
CA THR A 84 -12.81 -4.55 -1.19
C THR A 84 -12.19 -4.09 -2.50
N ILE A 85 -11.28 -3.12 -2.40
CA ILE A 85 -10.75 -2.41 -3.57
C ILE A 85 -9.47 -3.10 -4.03
N HIS A 86 -9.52 -3.65 -5.24
CA HIS A 86 -8.40 -4.27 -5.92
C HIS A 86 -7.75 -3.29 -6.89
N SER A 87 -6.43 -3.36 -6.99
CA SER A 87 -5.70 -2.72 -8.08
C SER A 87 -6.00 -1.22 -8.24
N ALA A 88 -6.04 -0.49 -7.12
CA ALA A 88 -6.36 0.94 -7.11
C ALA A 88 -5.42 1.77 -8.01
N LYS A 89 -4.22 1.27 -8.28
CA LYS A 89 -3.27 1.93 -9.17
C LYS A 89 -3.86 2.20 -10.56
N ARG A 90 -4.77 1.37 -11.03
CA ARG A 90 -5.47 1.57 -12.32
C ARG A 90 -6.30 2.84 -12.39
N PHE A 91 -6.71 3.35 -11.22
CA PHE A 91 -7.58 4.51 -11.11
C PHE A 91 -6.83 5.78 -10.73
N MET A 92 -5.54 5.68 -10.40
CA MET A 92 -4.75 6.82 -9.97
C MET A 92 -4.63 7.86 -11.09
N GLY A 93 -4.92 9.11 -10.75
CA GLY A 93 -4.86 10.22 -11.69
C GLY A 93 -5.95 10.23 -12.77
N ARG A 94 -6.98 9.38 -12.62
CA ARG A 94 -8.04 9.25 -13.62
C ARG A 94 -9.37 9.81 -13.14
N ALA A 95 -10.13 10.37 -14.07
CA ALA A 95 -11.53 10.69 -13.85
C ALA A 95 -12.41 9.47 -14.17
N LEU A 96 -13.65 9.48 -13.70
CA LEU A 96 -14.57 8.36 -13.94
C LEU A 96 -14.78 8.08 -15.44
N ALA A 97 -14.81 9.13 -16.27
CA ALA A 97 -14.96 8.99 -17.72
C ALA A 97 -13.81 8.23 -18.39
N ASP A 98 -12.63 8.18 -17.75
CA ASP A 98 -11.45 7.50 -18.27
C ASP A 98 -11.44 6.00 -17.97
N ILE A 99 -12.39 5.51 -17.16
CA ILE A 99 -12.44 4.11 -16.76
C ILE A 99 -13.34 3.33 -17.72
N ALA A 100 -12.72 2.42 -18.47
CA ALA A 100 -13.46 1.53 -19.37
C ALA A 100 -14.30 0.55 -18.55
N HIS A 101 -15.59 0.41 -18.92
CA HIS A 101 -16.51 -0.52 -18.30
C HIS A 101 -16.67 -0.34 -16.79
N ALA A 102 -16.65 0.90 -16.30
CA ALA A 102 -16.82 1.22 -14.89
C ALA A 102 -18.09 0.60 -14.30
N GLU A 103 -19.15 0.51 -15.08
CA GLU A 103 -20.43 -0.09 -14.69
C GLU A 103 -20.36 -1.59 -14.41
N LYS A 104 -19.32 -2.26 -14.89
CA LYS A 104 -19.08 -3.70 -14.64
C LYS A 104 -18.25 -3.97 -13.40
N LEU A 105 -17.68 -2.93 -12.80
CA LEU A 105 -16.92 -3.05 -11.57
C LEU A 105 -17.83 -2.98 -10.35
N PRO A 106 -17.51 -3.67 -9.26
CA PRO A 106 -18.40 -3.75 -8.10
C PRO A 106 -18.41 -2.50 -7.23
N TYR A 107 -17.63 -1.47 -7.59
CA TYR A 107 -17.43 -0.27 -6.79
C TYR A 107 -18.49 0.79 -7.02
N ARG A 108 -18.77 1.55 -5.97
CA ARG A 108 -19.57 2.78 -6.08
C ARG A 108 -18.63 3.95 -6.37
N PHE A 109 -18.45 4.23 -7.63
CA PHE A 109 -17.62 5.37 -8.05
C PHE A 109 -18.32 6.70 -7.78
N ILE A 110 -17.54 7.67 -7.35
CA ILE A 110 -17.96 9.05 -7.20
C ILE A 110 -17.31 9.86 -8.31
N ASP A 111 -18.13 10.43 -9.18
CA ASP A 111 -17.68 11.33 -10.24
C ASP A 111 -17.48 12.72 -9.63
N GLN A 112 -16.23 13.14 -9.63
CA GLN A 112 -15.85 14.47 -9.13
C GLN A 112 -14.71 15.04 -9.97
N PRO A 113 -14.53 16.38 -9.97
CA PRO A 113 -13.44 17.00 -10.73
C PRO A 113 -12.08 16.45 -10.32
N GLY A 114 -11.24 16.17 -11.32
CA GLY A 114 -9.92 15.58 -11.11
C GLY A 114 -9.97 14.06 -11.01
N MET A 115 -9.47 13.51 -9.92
CA MET A 115 -9.44 12.07 -9.71
C MET A 115 -10.76 11.58 -9.13
N LEU A 116 -11.30 10.47 -9.68
CA LEU A 116 -12.47 9.80 -9.12
C LEU A 116 -12.25 9.37 -7.67
N ALA A 117 -13.33 9.12 -6.94
CA ALA A 117 -13.30 8.49 -5.64
C ALA A 117 -14.20 7.25 -5.63
N ILE A 118 -14.04 6.42 -4.61
CA ILE A 118 -14.83 5.20 -4.40
C ILE A 118 -15.54 5.35 -3.06
N GLN A 119 -16.86 5.20 -3.07
CA GLN A 119 -17.65 5.22 -1.83
C GLN A 119 -17.50 3.88 -1.13
N THR A 120 -17.06 3.93 0.12
CA THR A 120 -16.94 2.77 1.00
C THR A 120 -17.78 2.94 2.25
N VAL A 121 -17.86 1.90 3.07
CA VAL A 121 -18.51 1.98 4.39
C VAL A 121 -17.87 3.03 5.31
N GLN A 122 -16.63 3.42 5.03
CA GLN A 122 -15.92 4.48 5.75
C GLN A 122 -15.96 5.85 5.05
N GLY A 123 -16.80 6.00 4.02
CA GLY A 123 -16.88 7.20 3.22
C GLY A 123 -16.10 7.11 1.90
N ALA A 124 -15.93 8.26 1.26
CA ALA A 124 -15.23 8.33 -0.01
C ALA A 124 -13.71 8.13 0.18
N LYS A 125 -13.14 7.28 -0.65
CA LYS A 125 -11.70 7.01 -0.67
C LYS A 125 -11.17 7.28 -2.08
N SER A 126 -10.09 8.05 -2.19
CA SER A 126 -9.40 8.21 -3.45
C SER A 126 -8.51 7.00 -3.75
N PRO A 127 -8.15 6.75 -5.01
CA PRO A 127 -7.16 5.72 -5.34
C PRO A 127 -5.81 5.95 -4.66
N VAL A 128 -5.43 7.19 -4.41
CA VAL A 128 -4.21 7.54 -3.67
C VAL A 128 -4.30 7.12 -2.21
N GLU A 129 -5.44 7.37 -1.55
CA GLU A 129 -5.65 6.92 -0.16
C GLU A 129 -5.60 5.39 -0.05
N VAL A 130 -6.23 4.67 -0.97
CA VAL A 130 -6.19 3.21 -1.01
C VAL A 130 -4.75 2.71 -1.20
N SER A 131 -4.01 3.31 -2.11
CA SER A 131 -2.61 2.97 -2.35
C SER A 131 -1.73 3.28 -1.15
N ALA A 132 -2.01 4.36 -0.42
CA ALA A 132 -1.29 4.73 0.80
C ALA A 132 -1.43 3.68 1.91
N GLU A 133 -2.57 2.98 1.99
CA GLU A 133 -2.76 1.88 2.93
C GLU A 133 -1.79 0.72 2.65
N ILE A 134 -1.58 0.41 1.38
CA ILE A 134 -0.64 -0.64 0.96
C ILE A 134 0.80 -0.22 1.29
N LEU A 135 1.16 1.03 1.00
CA LEU A 135 2.47 1.57 1.31
C LEU A 135 2.75 1.57 2.82
N ALA A 136 1.75 1.93 3.63
CA ALA A 136 1.88 1.93 5.09
C ALA A 136 2.13 0.53 5.64
N MET A 137 1.48 -0.49 5.10
CA MET A 137 1.72 -1.88 5.50
C MET A 137 3.12 -2.35 5.13
N LEU A 138 3.60 -2.02 3.94
CA LEU A 138 4.96 -2.37 3.51
C LEU A 138 6.01 -1.64 4.31
N ARG A 139 5.78 -0.37 4.64
CA ARG A 139 6.63 0.40 5.55
C ARG A 139 6.70 -0.26 6.92
N GLN A 140 5.57 -0.65 7.48
CA GLN A 140 5.52 -1.34 8.78
C GLN A 140 6.30 -2.66 8.75
N ARG A 141 6.18 -3.42 7.67
CA ARG A 141 6.97 -4.65 7.47
C ARG A 141 8.47 -4.36 7.52
N ALA A 142 8.91 -3.29 6.86
CA ALA A 142 10.31 -2.89 6.89
C ALA A 142 10.75 -2.47 8.30
N GLU A 143 9.94 -1.67 8.98
CA GLU A 143 10.23 -1.25 10.36
C GLU A 143 10.36 -2.46 11.28
N ASP A 144 9.42 -3.40 11.23
CA ASP A 144 9.43 -4.62 12.05
C ASP A 144 10.67 -5.48 11.76
N THR A 145 11.12 -5.52 10.52
CA THR A 145 12.31 -6.29 10.11
C THR A 145 13.60 -5.72 10.70
N PHE A 146 13.68 -4.41 10.87
CA PHE A 146 14.89 -3.72 11.30
C PHE A 146 14.87 -3.25 12.75
N ASP A 147 13.79 -3.48 13.47
CA ASP A 147 13.66 -3.11 14.89
C ASP A 147 14.30 -4.15 15.86
N GLU A 148 15.05 -5.12 15.36
CA GLU A 148 15.78 -6.11 16.17
C GLU A 148 17.15 -5.61 16.61
#